data_e852f757da78c25890bc473cac9b8820
#
_entry.id   e852f757da78c25890bc473cac9b8820
#
_cell.length_a   1.000
_cell.length_b   1.000
_cell.length_c   1.000
_cell.angle_alpha   90.00
_cell.angle_beta   90.00
_cell.angle_gamma   90.00
#
_symmetry.space_group_name_H-M   'P 1'
#
loop_
_entity.id
_entity.type
_entity.pdbx_description
1 polymer ?
#
loop_
_entity_poly.entity_id
_entity_poly.type
_entity_poly.pdbx_seq_one_letter_code
_entity_poly.pdbx_strand_id
1 'polypeptide(L)'
;MGIKMVLSGEGADEIFGGYLYFHKAPNAIEFHNETIRKLKKLHLYDCLRANKAMAAWGVEARVPFLDKEFIDIAMGIDPKNKMVGPDKMEKSILRKAFQEYLPKEIINRQKEQFSDGVGYNWIDTLKSIVDDKISDSEFQDAKG
;
A
#
# COMPACT_ATOMS: atom_id res chain seq x y z
N MET A 1 16.78 11.10 18.86
CA MET A 1 17.14 9.70 18.63
C MET A 1 18.24 9.52 17.57
N GLY A 2 18.55 10.47 16.72
CA GLY A 2 19.65 10.39 15.73
C GLY A 2 19.45 9.38 14.60
N ILE A 3 18.21 8.89 14.38
CA ILE A 3 17.89 7.96 13.30
C ILE A 3 18.05 8.70 11.96
N LYS A 4 18.81 8.11 11.05
CA LYS A 4 19.10 8.68 9.73
C LYS A 4 18.46 7.91 8.58
N MET A 5 18.01 6.68 8.82
CA MET A 5 17.47 5.81 7.80
C MET A 5 16.37 4.90 8.38
N VAL A 6 15.36 4.61 7.58
CA VAL A 6 14.31 3.62 7.88
C VAL A 6 14.07 2.72 6.68
N LEU A 7 13.71 1.47 6.95
CA LEU A 7 13.22 0.54 5.93
C LEU A 7 11.70 0.70 5.81
N SER A 8 11.21 0.74 4.57
CA SER A 8 9.78 0.83 4.26
C SER A 8 9.33 -0.32 3.36
N GLY A 9 8.09 -0.75 3.56
CA GLY A 9 7.42 -1.77 2.73
C GLY A 9 6.79 -1.22 1.44
N GLU A 10 7.07 0.02 1.06
CA GLU A 10 6.54 0.63 -0.17
C GLU A 10 6.88 -0.22 -1.40
N GLY A 11 5.94 -0.36 -2.31
CA GLY A 11 6.07 -1.18 -3.52
C GLY A 11 5.54 -2.61 -3.38
N ALA A 12 5.48 -3.16 -2.17
CA ALA A 12 5.03 -4.54 -1.97
C ALA A 12 3.56 -4.77 -2.40
N ASP A 13 2.69 -3.82 -2.13
CA ASP A 13 1.27 -3.92 -2.48
C ASP A 13 1.04 -3.77 -4.00
N GLU A 14 1.84 -2.96 -4.66
CA GLU A 14 1.81 -2.77 -6.11
C GLU A 14 2.30 -4.00 -6.87
N ILE A 15 3.41 -4.58 -6.42
CA ILE A 15 4.06 -5.73 -7.08
C ILE A 15 3.25 -7.01 -6.90
N PHE A 16 2.71 -7.22 -5.70
CA PHE A 16 2.04 -8.48 -5.33
C PHE A 16 0.51 -8.35 -5.22
N GLY A 17 -0.09 -7.24 -5.67
CA GLY A 17 -1.52 -7.03 -5.64
C GLY A 17 -2.10 -7.05 -4.22
N GLY A 18 -1.47 -6.32 -3.30
CA GLY A 18 -1.83 -6.33 -1.88
C GLY A 18 -3.07 -5.51 -1.53
N TYR A 19 -3.56 -4.64 -2.41
CA TYR A 19 -4.77 -3.86 -2.14
C TYR A 19 -6.03 -4.70 -2.33
N LEU A 20 -7.03 -4.51 -1.49
CA LEU A 20 -8.26 -5.31 -1.51
C LEU A 20 -9.00 -5.28 -2.85
N TYR A 21 -8.90 -4.20 -3.61
CA TYR A 21 -9.56 -4.13 -4.93
C TYR A 21 -8.97 -5.11 -5.95
N PHE A 22 -7.71 -5.59 -5.79
CA PHE A 22 -7.14 -6.63 -6.64
C PHE A 22 -7.91 -7.96 -6.59
N HIS A 23 -8.71 -8.18 -5.53
CA HIS A 23 -9.61 -9.34 -5.44
C HIS A 23 -10.66 -9.34 -6.56
N LYS A 24 -10.93 -8.18 -7.16
CA LYS A 24 -11.88 -8.02 -8.26
C LYS A 24 -11.24 -8.15 -9.65
N ALA A 25 -9.96 -8.49 -9.74
CA ALA A 25 -9.28 -8.68 -11.01
C ALA A 25 -9.94 -9.84 -11.80
N PRO A 26 -10.42 -9.60 -13.03
CA PRO A 26 -11.18 -10.61 -13.77
C PRO A 26 -10.31 -11.78 -14.25
N ASN A 27 -9.02 -11.53 -14.47
CA ASN A 27 -8.05 -12.51 -14.92
C ASN A 27 -6.62 -12.08 -14.62
N ALA A 28 -5.65 -12.97 -14.88
CA ALA A 28 -4.23 -12.75 -14.59
C ALA A 28 -3.61 -11.62 -15.44
N ILE A 29 -4.08 -11.42 -16.65
CA ILE A 29 -3.57 -10.37 -17.55
C ILE A 29 -3.97 -9.00 -16.99
N GLU A 30 -5.23 -8.81 -16.66
CA GLU A 30 -5.72 -7.55 -16.08
C GLU A 30 -5.12 -7.28 -14.71
N PHE A 31 -4.94 -8.31 -13.88
CA PHE A 31 -4.21 -8.21 -12.64
C PHE A 31 -2.78 -7.67 -12.88
N HIS A 32 -2.07 -8.26 -13.84
CA HIS A 32 -0.69 -7.86 -14.16
C HIS A 32 -0.63 -6.42 -14.72
N ASN A 33 -1.53 -6.08 -15.63
CA ASN A 33 -1.61 -4.73 -16.18
C ASN A 33 -1.82 -3.69 -15.09
N GLU A 34 -2.66 -3.99 -14.10
CA GLU A 34 -2.91 -3.10 -12.98
C GLU A 34 -1.69 -2.96 -12.05
N THR A 35 -0.94 -4.05 -11.80
CA THR A 35 0.32 -3.95 -11.05
C THR A 35 1.32 -3.04 -11.76
N ILE A 36 1.49 -3.18 -13.08
CA ILE A 36 2.34 -2.30 -13.89
C ILE A 36 1.86 -0.85 -13.81
N ARG A 37 0.56 -0.62 -13.96
CA ARG A 37 -0.02 0.73 -13.89
C ARG A 37 0.25 1.40 -12.57
N LYS A 38 0.10 0.66 -11.47
CA LYS A 38 0.37 1.16 -10.11
C LYS A 38 1.84 1.48 -9.91
N LEU A 39 2.74 0.60 -10.29
CA LEU A 39 4.19 0.83 -10.19
C LEU A 39 4.62 2.09 -10.97
N LYS A 40 4.15 2.24 -12.20
CA LYS A 40 4.46 3.42 -13.03
C LYS A 40 4.01 4.74 -12.41
N LYS A 41 2.96 4.74 -11.60
CA LYS A 41 2.39 5.93 -10.97
C LYS A 41 2.78 6.10 -9.50
N LEU A 42 3.52 5.16 -8.92
CA LEU A 42 3.81 5.12 -7.48
C LEU A 42 4.55 6.38 -6.99
N HIS A 43 5.38 6.97 -7.84
CA HIS A 43 6.09 8.22 -7.56
C HIS A 43 5.17 9.43 -7.34
N LEU A 44 3.92 9.38 -7.82
CA LEU A 44 2.94 10.45 -7.65
C LEU A 44 2.12 10.34 -6.34
N TYR A 45 2.19 9.19 -5.66
CA TYR A 45 1.35 8.87 -4.50
C TYR A 45 2.21 8.46 -3.29
N ASP A 46 2.28 7.18 -3.02
CA ASP A 46 2.85 6.64 -1.79
C ASP A 46 4.35 6.92 -1.65
N CYS A 47 5.13 6.78 -2.71
CA CYS A 47 6.54 7.14 -2.70
C CYS A 47 6.75 8.64 -2.49
N LEU A 48 5.91 9.48 -3.09
CA LEU A 48 5.98 10.91 -2.90
C LEU A 48 5.72 11.29 -1.44
N ARG A 49 4.67 10.71 -0.84
CA ARG A 49 4.33 10.90 0.57
C ARG A 49 5.48 10.46 1.47
N ALA A 50 5.92 9.20 1.33
CA ALA A 50 6.98 8.62 2.14
C ALA A 50 8.28 9.43 2.05
N ASN A 51 8.72 9.78 0.84
CA ASN A 51 9.93 10.56 0.63
C ASN A 51 9.84 11.95 1.27
N LYS A 52 8.77 12.70 1.01
CA LYS A 52 8.62 14.05 1.55
C LYS A 52 8.48 14.09 3.07
N ALA A 53 7.71 13.17 3.65
CA ALA A 53 7.53 13.10 5.08
C ALA A 53 8.84 12.81 5.82
N MET A 54 9.65 11.88 5.30
CA MET A 54 10.93 11.52 5.91
C MET A 54 12.02 12.55 5.65
N ALA A 55 12.11 13.06 4.41
CA ALA A 55 13.10 14.05 4.02
C ALA A 55 12.96 15.36 4.82
N ALA A 56 11.74 15.77 5.18
CA ALA A 56 11.47 16.92 6.02
C ALA A 56 12.20 16.84 7.39
N TRP A 57 12.52 15.64 7.84
CA TRP A 57 13.22 15.39 9.11
C TRP A 57 14.63 14.83 8.94
N GLY A 58 15.18 14.90 7.72
CA GLY A 58 16.52 14.42 7.41
C GLY A 58 16.68 12.89 7.58
N VAL A 59 15.61 12.14 7.35
CA VAL A 59 15.59 10.68 7.40
C VAL A 59 15.50 10.12 5.99
N GLU A 60 16.37 9.18 5.65
CA GLU A 60 16.37 8.49 4.35
C GLU A 60 15.46 7.26 4.39
N ALA A 61 14.55 7.13 3.41
CA ALA A 61 13.76 5.93 3.21
C ALA A 61 14.51 4.93 2.33
N ARG A 62 14.64 3.70 2.78
CA ARG A 62 15.09 2.55 1.99
C ARG A 62 13.90 1.67 1.68
N VAL A 63 13.71 1.35 0.39
CA VAL A 63 12.53 0.69 -0.17
C VAL A 63 12.92 -0.59 -0.93
N PRO A 64 13.25 -1.69 -0.23
CA PRO A 64 13.79 -2.91 -0.83
C PRO A 64 12.91 -3.51 -1.93
N PHE A 65 11.58 -3.38 -1.82
CA PHE A 65 10.64 -3.87 -2.85
C PHE A 65 10.71 -3.07 -4.16
N LEU A 66 11.30 -1.87 -4.15
CA LEU A 66 11.47 -1.04 -5.35
C LEU A 66 12.89 -1.10 -5.92
N ASP A 67 13.73 -2.00 -5.42
CA ASP A 67 14.98 -2.34 -6.07
C ASP A 67 14.72 -2.88 -7.48
N LYS A 68 15.52 -2.45 -8.47
CA LYS A 68 15.29 -2.78 -9.89
C LYS A 68 15.36 -4.28 -10.14
N GLU A 69 16.38 -4.93 -9.62
CA GLU A 69 16.58 -6.37 -9.79
C GLU A 69 15.44 -7.15 -9.12
N PHE A 70 15.02 -6.71 -7.93
CA PHE A 70 13.86 -7.30 -7.26
C PHE A 70 12.58 -7.13 -8.07
N ILE A 71 12.32 -5.95 -8.62
CA ILE A 71 11.14 -5.69 -9.47
C ILE A 71 11.15 -6.60 -10.69
N ASP A 72 12.27 -6.72 -11.38
CA ASP A 72 12.40 -7.54 -12.59
C ASP A 72 12.08 -9.01 -12.29
N ILE A 73 12.63 -9.56 -11.21
CA ILE A 73 12.34 -10.93 -10.76
C ILE A 73 10.87 -11.08 -10.35
N ALA A 74 10.37 -10.18 -9.51
CA ALA A 74 9.02 -10.28 -8.97
C ALA A 74 7.92 -10.07 -10.03
N MET A 75 8.17 -9.20 -11.00
CA MET A 75 7.25 -8.97 -12.12
C MET A 75 7.33 -10.08 -13.17
N GLY A 76 8.42 -10.85 -13.24
CA GLY A 76 8.55 -12.05 -14.04
C GLY A 76 7.78 -13.28 -13.51
N ILE A 77 7.33 -13.26 -12.26
CA ILE A 77 6.49 -14.33 -11.69
C ILE A 77 5.14 -14.36 -12.40
N ASP A 78 4.68 -15.57 -12.80
CA ASP A 78 3.34 -15.74 -13.39
C ASP A 78 2.27 -15.05 -12.52
N PRO A 79 1.53 -14.10 -13.08
CA PRO A 79 0.51 -13.34 -12.35
C PRO A 79 -0.53 -14.21 -11.64
N LYS A 80 -0.85 -15.40 -12.18
CA LYS A 80 -1.74 -16.37 -11.53
C LYS A 80 -1.26 -16.75 -10.13
N ASN A 81 0.06 -16.79 -9.92
CA ASN A 81 0.64 -17.10 -8.62
C ASN A 81 0.52 -15.94 -7.62
N LYS A 82 0.27 -14.73 -8.08
CA LYS A 82 0.08 -13.52 -7.26
C LYS A 82 -1.38 -13.20 -6.98
N MET A 83 -2.30 -13.67 -7.83
CA MET A 83 -3.75 -13.43 -7.67
C MET A 83 -4.28 -14.02 -6.37
N VAL A 84 -5.29 -13.38 -5.84
CA VAL A 84 -6.12 -13.85 -4.73
C VAL A 84 -7.09 -14.93 -5.24
N GLY A 85 -7.42 -15.89 -4.39
CA GLY A 85 -8.37 -16.95 -4.68
C GLY A 85 -9.14 -17.34 -3.42
N PRO A 86 -10.05 -18.34 -3.52
CA PRO A 86 -10.89 -18.75 -2.38
C PRO A 86 -10.08 -19.11 -1.12
N ASP A 87 -8.94 -19.77 -1.30
CA ASP A 87 -8.06 -20.21 -0.20
C ASP A 87 -6.71 -19.49 -0.23
N LYS A 88 -6.64 -18.32 -0.89
CA LYS A 88 -5.39 -17.64 -1.15
C LYS A 88 -5.53 -16.15 -0.91
N MET A 89 -4.97 -15.70 0.20
CA MET A 89 -4.93 -14.28 0.58
C MET A 89 -4.03 -13.45 -0.37
N GLU A 90 -4.22 -12.16 -0.33
CA GLU A 90 -3.31 -11.20 -0.98
C GLU A 90 -1.86 -11.41 -0.51
N LYS A 91 -0.91 -11.20 -1.40
CA LYS A 91 0.53 -11.38 -1.15
C LYS A 91 0.91 -12.79 -0.65
N SER A 92 0.13 -13.82 -0.97
CA SER A 92 0.33 -15.18 -0.47
C SER A 92 1.71 -15.75 -0.79
N ILE A 93 2.28 -15.42 -1.94
CA ILE A 93 3.63 -15.84 -2.32
C ILE A 93 4.68 -15.26 -1.38
N LEU A 94 4.54 -13.98 -1.04
CA LEU A 94 5.43 -13.30 -0.09
C LEU A 94 5.26 -13.87 1.32
N ARG A 95 4.01 -14.08 1.78
CA ARG A 95 3.69 -14.68 3.07
C ARG A 95 4.31 -16.07 3.22
N LYS A 96 4.23 -16.91 2.18
CA LYS A 96 4.85 -18.23 2.17
C LYS A 96 6.37 -18.17 2.23
N ALA A 97 6.98 -17.26 1.50
CA ALA A 97 8.44 -17.08 1.51
C ALA A 97 8.98 -16.73 2.90
N PHE A 98 8.19 -16.04 3.72
CA PHE A 98 8.59 -15.58 5.05
C PHE A 98 7.92 -16.32 6.21
N GLN A 99 7.22 -17.43 5.95
CA GLN A 99 6.46 -18.16 6.98
C GLN A 99 7.31 -18.72 8.12
N GLU A 100 8.59 -18.98 7.88
CA GLU A 100 9.52 -19.49 8.89
C GLU A 100 10.20 -18.37 9.69
N TYR A 101 10.09 -17.14 9.22
CA TYR A 101 10.75 -15.97 9.82
C TYR A 101 9.80 -15.10 10.66
N LEU A 102 8.49 -15.23 10.47
CA LEU A 102 7.50 -14.37 11.09
C LEU A 102 6.46 -15.18 11.88
N PRO A 103 5.95 -14.63 13.00
CA PRO A 103 4.85 -15.22 13.74
C PRO A 103 3.61 -15.46 12.87
N LYS A 104 2.87 -16.51 13.18
CA LYS A 104 1.65 -16.89 12.42
C LYS A 104 0.59 -15.78 12.41
N GLU A 105 0.48 -15.04 13.48
CA GLU A 105 -0.43 -13.90 13.63
C GLU A 105 -0.12 -12.79 12.62
N ILE A 106 1.16 -12.57 12.32
CA ILE A 106 1.60 -11.59 11.31
C ILE A 106 1.40 -12.14 9.90
N ILE A 107 1.76 -13.41 9.67
CA ILE A 107 1.63 -14.06 8.35
C ILE A 107 0.16 -14.12 7.90
N ASN A 108 -0.76 -14.39 8.81
CA ASN A 108 -2.18 -14.57 8.51
C ASN A 108 -3.02 -13.30 8.70
N ARG A 109 -2.40 -12.19 9.08
CA ARG A 109 -3.12 -10.93 9.26
C ARG A 109 -3.64 -10.40 7.92
N GLN A 110 -4.90 -9.97 7.90
CA GLN A 110 -5.47 -9.31 6.74
C GLN A 110 -4.75 -7.99 6.47
N LYS A 111 -4.66 -7.62 5.19
CA LYS A 111 -4.12 -6.32 4.77
C LYS A 111 -4.99 -5.19 5.35
N GLU A 112 -4.34 -4.28 6.03
CA GLU A 112 -4.89 -2.98 6.40
C GLU A 112 -4.20 -1.89 5.59
N GLN A 113 -4.93 -0.84 5.24
CA GLN A 113 -4.36 0.33 4.60
C GLN A 113 -3.66 1.20 5.64
N PHE A 114 -2.77 2.08 5.21
CA PHE A 114 -2.10 3.01 6.10
C PHE A 114 -3.10 3.87 6.90
N SER A 115 -4.19 4.27 6.25
CA SER A 115 -5.30 4.99 6.90
C SER A 115 -5.95 4.22 8.05
N ASP A 116 -6.06 2.90 7.91
CA ASP A 116 -6.68 2.05 8.93
C ASP A 116 -5.77 1.92 10.17
N GLY A 117 -4.45 1.96 9.96
CA GLY A 117 -3.44 1.92 11.03
C GLY A 117 -3.40 3.14 11.94
N VAL A 118 -4.03 4.25 11.54
CA VAL A 118 -4.16 5.46 12.38
C VAL A 118 -5.33 5.34 13.38
N GLY A 119 -6.22 4.35 13.18
CA GLY A 119 -7.40 4.08 14.00
C GLY A 119 -8.69 4.15 13.17
N TYR A 120 -9.57 3.21 13.37
CA TYR A 120 -10.79 3.07 12.57
C TYR A 120 -11.75 4.26 12.69
N ASN A 121 -11.68 5.02 13.77
CA ASN A 121 -12.60 6.13 14.05
C ASN A 121 -12.11 7.50 13.54
N TRP A 122 -10.90 7.61 12.99
CA TRP A 122 -10.34 8.91 12.63
C TRP A 122 -11.12 9.60 11.51
N ILE A 123 -11.68 8.84 10.57
CA ILE A 123 -12.50 9.36 9.46
C ILE A 123 -13.78 10.00 10.03
N ASP A 124 -14.46 9.32 10.94
CA ASP A 124 -15.68 9.82 11.53
C ASP A 124 -15.40 11.02 12.46
N THR A 125 -14.28 11.00 13.17
CA THR A 125 -13.82 12.14 13.96
C THR A 125 -13.53 13.36 13.07
N LEU A 126 -12.86 13.18 11.94
CA LEU A 126 -12.61 14.28 11.01
C LEU A 126 -13.89 14.80 10.37
N LYS A 127 -14.82 13.93 9.99
CA LYS A 127 -16.13 14.36 9.49
C LYS A 127 -16.86 15.22 10.53
N SER A 128 -16.94 14.75 11.76
CA SER A 128 -17.57 15.51 12.84
C SER A 128 -16.92 16.89 13.05
N ILE A 129 -15.59 16.97 13.02
CA ILE A 129 -14.86 18.23 13.14
C ILE A 129 -15.15 19.16 11.94
N VAL A 130 -15.27 18.62 10.74
CA VAL A 130 -15.59 19.42 9.56
C VAL A 130 -17.02 19.92 9.62
N ASP A 131 -17.98 19.06 9.97
CA ASP A 131 -19.40 19.42 10.10
C ASP A 131 -19.62 20.51 11.17
N ASP A 132 -18.82 20.50 12.25
CA ASP A 132 -18.87 21.52 13.29
C ASP A 132 -18.23 22.86 12.86
N LYS A 133 -17.27 22.85 11.94
CA LYS A 133 -16.45 24.03 11.62
C LYS A 133 -16.76 24.65 10.27
N ILE A 134 -17.35 23.93 9.35
CA ILE A 134 -17.62 24.37 7.98
C ILE A 134 -19.10 24.18 7.70
N SER A 135 -19.78 25.27 7.42
CA SER A 135 -21.19 25.22 7.04
C SER A 135 -21.37 24.67 5.62
N ASP A 136 -22.56 24.13 5.33
CA ASP A 136 -22.90 23.64 3.97
C ASP A 136 -22.75 24.73 2.91
N SER A 137 -23.01 26.00 3.24
CA SER A 137 -22.82 27.13 2.32
C SER A 137 -21.33 27.35 2.00
N GLU A 138 -20.46 27.37 3.01
CA GLU A 138 -19.01 27.50 2.79
C GLU A 138 -18.45 26.35 1.97
N PHE A 139 -18.95 25.12 2.18
CA PHE A 139 -18.55 23.96 1.40
C PHE A 139 -19.02 24.02 -0.06
N GLN A 140 -20.21 24.57 -0.34
CA GLN A 140 -20.70 24.76 -1.70
C GLN A 140 -19.93 25.88 -2.42
N ASP A 141 -19.64 26.97 -1.73
CA ASP A 141 -18.87 28.09 -2.28
C ASP A 141 -17.43 27.71 -2.64
N ALA A 142 -16.83 26.76 -1.90
CA ALA A 142 -15.50 26.23 -2.19
C ALA A 142 -15.43 25.32 -3.43
N LYS A 143 -16.58 24.84 -3.95
CA LYS A 143 -16.69 24.02 -5.16
C LYS A 143 -16.74 24.81 -6.47
N GLY A 144 -16.76 26.14 -6.40
CA GLY A 144 -16.88 27.05 -7.54
C GLY A 144 -15.72 27.05 -8.52
#